data_bd10c280c156a14048540aa95aed001e
#
_entry.id   bd10c280c156a14048540aa95aed001e
#
_cell.length_a   1.000
_cell.length_b   1.000
_cell.length_c   1.000
_cell.angle_alpha   90.00
_cell.angle_beta   90.00
_cell.angle_gamma   90.00
#
_symmetry.space_group_name_H-M   'P 1'
#
loop_
_entity.id
_entity.type
_entity.pdbx_description
1 polymer ?
#
loop_
_entity_poly.entity_id
_entity_poly.type
_entity_poly.pdbx_seq_one_letter_code
_entity_poly.pdbx_strand_id
1 'polypeptide(L)'
;DATPPLDKYVTSEVENILSLEGTLDKTYDGKAVNGPVVKAGDKVLAEETDYTLTYKDSEGNELSETPVNAGTYTVTVNGLGTYAGMNLNVTFTISPKAAELTVVADPSSAKYDGKSKTPEVTVKDGDKVLKEGTDYTLSYVYGEDAETKDFAGAEFVKEGNYTITVTGIGNYEGSTGKAVFTISKNNSASTDPTNPSNPNGDKNVTDKKVSNNTNNVKPVVKNVVAKNNKNVPKTGDNANVLLWIALAVISCGVLAGAGVAVRKRK
;
A
#
# COMPACT_ATOMS: atom_id res chain seq x y z
N ASP A 1 -36.58 -52.38 51.19
CA ASP A 1 -36.73 -51.23 50.28
C ASP A 1 -35.37 -50.64 50.06
N ALA A 2 -34.67 -51.16 49.02
CA ALA A 2 -33.36 -50.71 48.70
C ALA A 2 -33.50 -49.58 47.66
N THR A 3 -33.27 -48.34 48.12
CA THR A 3 -33.05 -47.19 47.21
C THR A 3 -31.84 -47.52 46.33
N PRO A 4 -31.99 -47.47 44.98
CA PRO A 4 -30.85 -47.67 44.09
C PRO A 4 -29.82 -46.56 44.31
N PRO A 5 -28.52 -46.86 44.20
CA PRO A 5 -27.47 -45.88 44.40
C PRO A 5 -27.58 -44.73 43.39
N LEU A 6 -27.41 -43.53 43.88
CA LEU A 6 -27.48 -42.25 43.14
C LEU A 6 -26.38 -42.09 42.05
N ASP A 7 -25.44 -43.02 41.95
CA ASP A 7 -24.35 -43.03 40.99
C ASP A 7 -24.74 -43.41 39.55
N LYS A 8 -26.01 -43.85 39.37
CA LYS A 8 -26.53 -44.21 38.05
C LYS A 8 -27.09 -43.02 37.23
N TYR A 9 -27.10 -41.83 37.80
CA TYR A 9 -27.59 -40.61 37.15
C TYR A 9 -26.52 -39.54 36.97
N VAL A 10 -25.23 -39.89 37.12
CA VAL A 10 -24.18 -39.09 36.53
C VAL A 10 -24.10 -39.47 35.05
N THR A 11 -25.17 -39.16 34.32
CA THR A 11 -25.03 -39.01 32.88
C THR A 11 -24.08 -37.83 32.71
N SER A 12 -22.96 -38.14 32.14
CA SER A 12 -22.02 -37.14 31.62
C SER A 12 -22.80 -36.09 30.88
N GLU A 13 -23.17 -34.99 31.55
CA GLU A 13 -23.47 -33.72 30.91
C GLU A 13 -22.13 -33.10 30.45
N VAL A 14 -21.26 -33.97 29.93
CA VAL A 14 -20.09 -33.52 29.27
C VAL A 14 -20.46 -33.53 27.80
N GLU A 15 -20.75 -32.31 27.26
CA GLU A 15 -20.05 -32.02 26.05
C GLU A 15 -20.80 -32.17 24.75
N ASN A 16 -21.90 -31.48 24.67
CA ASN A 16 -22.37 -31.03 23.36
C ASN A 16 -22.05 -29.53 23.20
N ILE A 17 -20.86 -29.09 23.62
CA ILE A 17 -20.39 -27.75 23.35
C ILE A 17 -19.64 -27.79 22.03
N LEU A 18 -20.15 -27.09 21.02
CA LEU A 18 -19.43 -26.89 19.76
C LEU A 18 -18.19 -26.05 20.00
N SER A 19 -17.09 -26.45 19.42
CA SER A 19 -15.82 -25.72 19.47
C SER A 19 -15.15 -25.69 18.10
N LEU A 20 -14.29 -24.67 17.87
CA LEU A 20 -13.43 -24.61 16.70
C LEU A 20 -12.00 -24.98 17.07
N GLU A 21 -11.35 -25.76 16.24
CA GLU A 21 -9.92 -26.02 16.35
C GLU A 21 -9.15 -25.10 15.40
N GLY A 22 -8.13 -24.41 15.93
CA GLY A 22 -7.30 -23.48 15.17
C GLY A 22 -7.86 -22.07 15.12
N THR A 23 -7.27 -21.23 14.26
CA THR A 23 -7.71 -19.87 13.97
C THR A 23 -8.13 -19.73 12.52
N LEU A 24 -9.10 -18.86 12.26
CA LEU A 24 -9.51 -18.45 10.94
C LEU A 24 -8.83 -17.14 10.49
N ASP A 25 -8.11 -16.49 11.42
CA ASP A 25 -7.36 -15.27 11.10
C ASP A 25 -6.29 -15.56 10.06
N LYS A 26 -6.22 -14.70 9.04
CA LYS A 26 -5.23 -14.82 7.97
C LYS A 26 -4.90 -13.45 7.39
N THR A 27 -3.82 -13.37 6.64
CA THR A 27 -3.54 -12.24 5.75
C THR A 27 -4.15 -12.51 4.37
N TYR A 28 -4.66 -11.48 3.73
CA TYR A 28 -5.21 -11.56 2.36
C TYR A 28 -4.21 -12.21 1.40
N ASP A 29 -4.66 -13.25 0.72
CA ASP A 29 -3.90 -13.99 -0.29
C ASP A 29 -4.71 -14.22 -1.59
N GLY A 30 -5.89 -13.58 -1.69
CA GLY A 30 -6.81 -13.73 -2.81
C GLY A 30 -7.61 -15.03 -2.82
N LYS A 31 -7.53 -15.83 -1.75
CA LYS A 31 -8.27 -17.09 -1.59
C LYS A 31 -9.27 -16.98 -0.45
N ALA A 32 -10.37 -17.70 -0.58
CA ALA A 32 -11.34 -17.85 0.50
C ALA A 32 -10.69 -18.41 1.78
N VAL A 33 -11.28 -18.08 2.91
CA VAL A 33 -10.91 -18.69 4.19
C VAL A 33 -11.25 -20.19 4.13
N ASN A 34 -10.33 -21.03 4.59
CA ASN A 34 -10.67 -22.45 4.78
C ASN A 34 -11.71 -22.59 5.88
N GLY A 35 -12.68 -23.46 5.70
CA GLY A 35 -13.66 -23.78 6.74
C GLY A 35 -12.97 -24.23 8.04
N PRO A 36 -13.54 -23.90 9.21
CA PRO A 36 -12.98 -24.33 10.50
C PRO A 36 -13.13 -25.84 10.70
N VAL A 37 -12.25 -26.41 11.50
CA VAL A 37 -12.48 -27.75 12.05
C VAL A 37 -13.42 -27.62 13.25
N VAL A 38 -14.65 -28.11 13.12
CA VAL A 38 -15.67 -28.07 14.16
C VAL A 38 -15.63 -29.36 14.97
N LYS A 39 -15.70 -29.25 16.30
CA LYS A 39 -15.69 -30.36 17.23
C LYS A 39 -16.84 -30.28 18.23
N ALA A 40 -17.27 -31.46 18.71
CA ALA A 40 -18.08 -31.62 19.91
C ALA A 40 -17.31 -32.52 20.86
N GLY A 41 -16.72 -31.96 21.93
CA GLY A 41 -15.71 -32.62 22.72
C GLY A 41 -14.52 -33.05 21.83
N ASP A 42 -14.18 -34.35 21.88
CA ASP A 42 -13.09 -34.90 21.05
C ASP A 42 -13.52 -35.32 19.64
N LYS A 43 -14.83 -35.33 19.35
CA LYS A 43 -15.35 -35.74 18.04
C LYS A 43 -15.25 -34.61 17.05
N VAL A 44 -14.55 -34.83 15.92
CA VAL A 44 -14.59 -33.96 14.76
C VAL A 44 -15.92 -34.18 14.02
N LEU A 45 -16.60 -33.06 13.72
CA LEU A 45 -17.90 -33.05 13.05
C LEU A 45 -17.73 -32.90 11.52
N ALA A 46 -18.71 -33.40 10.78
CA ALA A 46 -18.75 -33.31 9.33
C ALA A 46 -19.71 -32.18 8.89
N GLU A 47 -19.23 -31.27 8.06
CA GLU A 47 -20.03 -30.22 7.43
C GLU A 47 -21.13 -30.86 6.57
N GLU A 48 -22.28 -30.22 6.44
CA GLU A 48 -23.50 -30.66 5.75
C GLU A 48 -24.18 -31.87 6.40
N THR A 49 -23.53 -32.57 7.34
CA THR A 49 -24.10 -33.71 8.08
C THR A 49 -24.38 -33.38 9.53
N ASP A 50 -23.38 -32.89 10.24
CA ASP A 50 -23.45 -32.56 11.66
C ASP A 50 -23.66 -31.05 11.89
N TYR A 51 -23.29 -30.19 10.93
CA TYR A 51 -23.43 -28.72 11.00
C TYR A 51 -23.43 -28.08 9.62
N THR A 52 -23.86 -26.81 9.57
CA THR A 52 -23.66 -25.89 8.45
C THR A 52 -22.93 -24.61 8.91
N LEU A 53 -22.30 -23.90 7.96
CA LEU A 53 -21.64 -22.63 8.20
C LEU A 53 -22.41 -21.49 7.54
N THR A 54 -22.53 -20.37 8.23
CA THR A 54 -22.96 -19.10 7.66
C THR A 54 -21.95 -18.02 8.04
N TYR A 55 -21.68 -17.09 7.11
CA TYR A 55 -20.73 -16.01 7.31
C TYR A 55 -21.44 -14.68 7.27
N LYS A 56 -21.01 -13.74 8.12
CA LYS A 56 -21.49 -12.37 8.15
C LYS A 56 -20.31 -11.41 8.12
N ASP A 57 -20.53 -10.24 7.49
CA ASP A 57 -19.58 -9.14 7.54
C ASP A 57 -19.65 -8.39 8.89
N SER A 58 -18.80 -7.35 9.04
CA SER A 58 -18.75 -6.52 10.25
C SER A 58 -20.04 -5.71 10.51
N GLU A 59 -20.90 -5.55 9.50
CA GLU A 59 -22.19 -4.87 9.60
C GLU A 59 -23.33 -5.84 9.95
N GLY A 60 -23.03 -7.16 9.97
CA GLY A 60 -23.99 -8.22 10.28
C GLY A 60 -24.76 -8.73 9.06
N ASN A 61 -24.40 -8.31 7.84
CA ASN A 61 -25.01 -8.81 6.62
C ASN A 61 -24.51 -10.22 6.35
N GLU A 62 -25.43 -11.13 5.98
CA GLU A 62 -25.08 -12.48 5.61
C GLU A 62 -24.43 -12.52 4.22
N LEU A 63 -23.35 -13.30 4.12
CA LEU A 63 -22.61 -13.49 2.88
C LEU A 63 -23.09 -14.75 2.17
N SER A 64 -23.22 -14.68 0.86
CA SER A 64 -23.55 -15.83 0.02
C SER A 64 -22.38 -16.78 -0.22
N GLU A 65 -21.17 -16.32 0.04
CA GLU A 65 -19.92 -17.05 -0.20
C GLU A 65 -18.96 -16.87 0.98
N THR A 66 -18.02 -17.80 1.09
CA THR A 66 -16.93 -17.71 2.09
C THR A 66 -16.06 -16.47 1.86
N PRO A 67 -15.73 -15.70 2.92
CA PRO A 67 -14.95 -14.47 2.81
C PRO A 67 -13.59 -14.64 2.14
N VAL A 68 -13.24 -13.70 1.26
CA VAL A 68 -11.95 -13.60 0.58
C VAL A 68 -11.24 -12.30 0.92
N ASN A 69 -11.98 -11.19 0.99
CA ASN A 69 -11.43 -9.84 1.13
C ASN A 69 -11.00 -9.54 2.56
N ALA A 70 -10.08 -8.60 2.70
CA ALA A 70 -9.69 -8.08 4.01
C ALA A 70 -10.90 -7.48 4.74
N GLY A 71 -11.02 -7.78 6.02
CA GLY A 71 -12.15 -7.35 6.86
C GLY A 71 -12.32 -8.23 8.08
N THR A 72 -13.29 -7.86 8.93
CA THR A 72 -13.69 -8.63 10.10
C THR A 72 -15.01 -9.34 9.81
N TYR A 73 -15.07 -10.61 10.12
CA TYR A 73 -16.20 -11.48 9.81
C TYR A 73 -16.62 -12.30 11.02
N THR A 74 -17.87 -12.75 11.03
CA THR A 74 -18.35 -13.71 11.99
C THR A 74 -18.78 -14.97 11.23
N VAL A 75 -18.24 -16.12 11.62
CA VAL A 75 -18.76 -17.42 11.22
C VAL A 75 -19.71 -17.96 12.28
N THR A 76 -20.86 -18.42 11.87
CA THR A 76 -21.82 -19.14 12.72
C THR A 76 -21.83 -20.61 12.31
N VAL A 77 -21.52 -21.48 13.23
CA VAL A 77 -21.73 -22.92 13.11
C VAL A 77 -23.15 -23.21 13.57
N ASN A 78 -23.96 -23.79 12.70
CA ASN A 78 -25.33 -24.19 13.02
C ASN A 78 -25.40 -25.72 13.07
N GLY A 79 -25.62 -26.30 14.24
CA GLY A 79 -25.71 -27.75 14.43
C GLY A 79 -26.89 -28.36 13.72
N LEU A 80 -26.67 -29.55 13.14
CA LEU A 80 -27.67 -30.41 12.47
C LEU A 80 -27.82 -31.73 13.20
N GLY A 81 -28.92 -32.44 12.91
CA GLY A 81 -29.15 -33.80 13.43
C GLY A 81 -29.06 -33.86 14.95
N THR A 82 -28.10 -34.62 15.48
CA THR A 82 -27.87 -34.77 16.93
C THR A 82 -27.47 -33.43 17.59
N TYR A 83 -26.90 -32.47 16.82
CA TYR A 83 -26.44 -31.17 17.27
C TYR A 83 -27.45 -30.06 16.98
N ALA A 84 -28.66 -30.40 16.51
CA ALA A 84 -29.69 -29.41 16.17
C ALA A 84 -30.00 -28.48 17.36
N GLY A 85 -30.05 -27.18 17.09
CA GLY A 85 -30.27 -26.16 18.10
C GLY A 85 -29.01 -25.65 18.80
N MET A 86 -27.85 -26.27 18.56
CA MET A 86 -26.56 -25.76 19.01
C MET A 86 -26.00 -24.79 17.99
N ASN A 87 -25.48 -23.64 18.46
CA ASN A 87 -24.86 -22.62 17.63
C ASN A 87 -23.58 -22.14 18.26
N LEU A 88 -22.57 -21.87 17.43
CA LEU A 88 -21.31 -21.26 17.85
C LEU A 88 -20.98 -20.09 16.92
N ASN A 89 -20.78 -18.91 17.48
CA ASN A 89 -20.35 -17.73 16.73
C ASN A 89 -18.89 -17.43 17.04
N VAL A 90 -18.08 -17.31 16.01
CA VAL A 90 -16.66 -16.95 16.13
C VAL A 90 -16.33 -15.80 15.18
N THR A 91 -15.75 -14.74 15.72
CA THR A 91 -15.25 -13.61 14.94
C THR A 91 -13.80 -13.87 14.54
N PHE A 92 -13.47 -13.56 13.29
CA PHE A 92 -12.11 -13.66 12.74
C PHE A 92 -11.81 -12.49 11.80
N THR A 93 -10.53 -12.30 11.48
CA THR A 93 -10.06 -11.19 10.66
C THR A 93 -9.21 -11.69 9.50
N ILE A 94 -9.52 -11.22 8.31
CA ILE A 94 -8.61 -11.26 7.15
C ILE A 94 -7.89 -9.91 7.12
N SER A 95 -6.62 -9.89 7.51
CA SER A 95 -5.81 -8.68 7.51
C SER A 95 -5.41 -8.30 6.07
N PRO A 96 -5.33 -7.01 5.72
CA PRO A 96 -4.80 -6.58 4.45
C PRO A 96 -3.37 -7.09 4.22
N LYS A 97 -2.99 -7.26 2.96
CA LYS A 97 -1.63 -7.58 2.56
C LYS A 97 -0.83 -6.29 2.42
N ALA A 98 0.03 -5.98 3.39
CA ALA A 98 1.01 -4.90 3.26
C ALA A 98 2.22 -5.41 2.45
N ALA A 99 2.49 -4.78 1.31
CA ALA A 99 3.58 -5.16 0.40
C ALA A 99 4.22 -3.93 -0.25
N GLU A 100 5.47 -4.07 -0.69
CA GLU A 100 6.07 -3.12 -1.62
C GLU A 100 5.62 -3.47 -3.05
N LEU A 101 4.93 -2.53 -3.69
CA LEU A 101 4.33 -2.74 -5.00
C LEU A 101 5.31 -2.33 -6.11
N THR A 102 5.35 -3.11 -7.18
CA THR A 102 6.08 -2.74 -8.39
C THR A 102 5.26 -1.73 -9.19
N VAL A 103 5.84 -0.54 -9.44
CA VAL A 103 5.19 0.55 -10.17
C VAL A 103 5.97 0.86 -11.43
N VAL A 104 5.30 0.85 -12.57
CA VAL A 104 5.89 1.16 -13.87
C VAL A 104 5.12 2.33 -14.49
N ALA A 105 5.85 3.41 -14.82
CA ALA A 105 5.35 4.53 -15.61
C ALA A 105 5.80 4.34 -17.06
N ASP A 106 4.88 4.28 -18.01
CA ASP A 106 5.18 4.09 -19.42
C ASP A 106 4.56 5.21 -20.29
N PRO A 107 5.38 5.96 -21.05
CA PRO A 107 6.85 5.95 -21.01
C PRO A 107 7.39 6.49 -19.66
N SER A 108 8.57 6.06 -19.24
CA SER A 108 9.22 6.56 -18.01
C SER A 108 9.77 7.99 -18.16
N SER A 109 9.83 8.50 -19.39
CA SER A 109 10.29 9.86 -19.67
C SER A 109 9.72 10.41 -20.99
N ALA A 110 9.67 11.74 -21.11
CA ALA A 110 9.29 12.43 -22.33
C ALA A 110 10.18 13.67 -22.56
N LYS A 111 10.13 14.22 -23.78
CA LYS A 111 10.73 15.50 -24.13
C LYS A 111 9.72 16.63 -23.93
N TYR A 112 10.19 17.74 -23.37
CA TYR A 112 9.38 18.94 -23.23
C TYR A 112 8.99 19.51 -24.60
N ASP A 113 7.71 19.77 -24.78
CA ASP A 113 7.16 20.44 -25.99
C ASP A 113 6.01 21.40 -25.63
N GLY A 114 5.86 21.73 -24.34
CA GLY A 114 4.80 22.59 -23.83
C GLY A 114 3.42 21.91 -23.73
N LYS A 115 3.32 20.60 -24.00
CA LYS A 115 2.09 19.82 -23.89
C LYS A 115 2.18 18.84 -22.72
N SER A 116 1.03 18.42 -22.22
CA SER A 116 0.95 17.38 -21.18
C SER A 116 1.54 16.06 -21.65
N LYS A 117 2.23 15.36 -20.74
CA LYS A 117 2.97 14.11 -20.95
C LYS A 117 2.65 13.04 -19.92
N THR A 118 1.45 13.03 -19.39
CA THR A 118 1.05 12.06 -18.37
C THR A 118 1.33 10.62 -18.82
N PRO A 119 2.14 9.83 -18.06
CA PRO A 119 2.42 8.44 -18.40
C PRO A 119 1.24 7.53 -18.04
N GLU A 120 1.17 6.37 -18.66
CA GLU A 120 0.35 5.27 -18.15
C GLU A 120 1.07 4.61 -16.97
N VAL A 121 0.32 4.31 -15.88
CA VAL A 121 0.90 3.70 -14.68
C VAL A 121 0.34 2.30 -14.50
N THR A 122 1.23 1.32 -14.46
CA THR A 122 0.89 -0.07 -14.13
C THR A 122 1.44 -0.42 -12.76
N VAL A 123 0.59 -0.98 -11.90
CA VAL A 123 0.95 -1.40 -10.53
C VAL A 123 0.77 -2.90 -10.39
N LYS A 124 1.76 -3.58 -9.78
CA LYS A 124 1.76 -5.03 -9.61
C LYS A 124 2.16 -5.44 -8.20
N ASP A 125 1.57 -6.55 -7.74
CA ASP A 125 2.01 -7.36 -6.60
C ASP A 125 2.53 -8.69 -7.14
N GLY A 126 3.84 -8.82 -7.31
CA GLY A 126 4.44 -9.90 -8.09
C GLY A 126 3.95 -9.88 -9.54
N ASP A 127 3.33 -10.96 -9.98
CA ASP A 127 2.76 -11.06 -11.34
C ASP A 127 1.34 -10.51 -11.47
N LYS A 128 0.66 -10.28 -10.34
CA LYS A 128 -0.72 -9.78 -10.33
C LYS A 128 -0.76 -8.29 -10.62
N VAL A 129 -1.46 -7.90 -11.70
CA VAL A 129 -1.79 -6.49 -11.98
C VAL A 129 -2.92 -6.05 -11.05
N LEU A 130 -2.71 -4.93 -10.37
CA LEU A 130 -3.66 -4.32 -9.46
C LEU A 130 -4.54 -3.28 -10.17
N LYS A 131 -5.71 -2.98 -9.57
CA LYS A 131 -6.69 -2.07 -10.12
C LYS A 131 -6.77 -0.79 -9.32
N GLU A 132 -6.58 0.37 -10.01
CA GLU A 132 -6.76 1.68 -9.40
C GLU A 132 -8.21 1.88 -8.91
N GLY A 133 -8.35 2.54 -7.76
CA GLY A 133 -9.64 2.79 -7.10
C GLY A 133 -10.22 1.57 -6.37
N THR A 134 -9.62 0.38 -6.51
CA THR A 134 -10.03 -0.85 -5.81
C THR A 134 -8.91 -1.37 -4.91
N ASP A 135 -7.71 -1.49 -5.46
CA ASP A 135 -6.53 -2.04 -4.77
C ASP A 135 -5.55 -0.94 -4.34
N TYR A 136 -5.54 0.20 -5.04
CA TYR A 136 -4.65 1.33 -4.75
C TYR A 136 -5.19 2.67 -5.26
N THR A 137 -4.57 3.75 -4.78
CA THR A 137 -4.71 5.11 -5.30
C THR A 137 -3.36 5.64 -5.76
N LEU A 138 -3.38 6.63 -6.67
CA LEU A 138 -2.19 7.31 -7.18
C LEU A 138 -2.15 8.77 -6.73
N SER A 139 -0.96 9.22 -6.40
CA SER A 139 -0.63 10.63 -6.16
C SER A 139 0.74 10.95 -6.74
N TYR A 140 1.10 12.24 -6.86
CA TYR A 140 2.43 12.62 -7.32
C TYR A 140 2.96 13.88 -6.61
N VAL A 141 4.29 14.02 -6.67
CA VAL A 141 5.02 15.21 -6.24
C VAL A 141 5.91 15.65 -7.40
N TYR A 142 5.93 16.97 -7.69
CA TYR A 142 6.78 17.54 -8.71
C TYR A 142 8.08 18.06 -8.10
N GLY A 143 9.22 17.59 -8.60
CA GLY A 143 10.53 18.01 -8.11
C GLY A 143 10.74 17.67 -6.64
N GLU A 144 11.12 18.70 -5.86
CA GLU A 144 11.29 18.63 -4.39
C GLU A 144 10.12 19.28 -3.64
N ASP A 145 9.00 19.56 -4.34
CA ASP A 145 7.81 20.13 -3.71
C ASP A 145 7.36 19.21 -2.56
N ALA A 146 6.93 19.82 -1.45
CA ALA A 146 6.38 19.07 -0.32
C ALA A 146 4.88 18.74 -0.51
N GLU A 147 4.25 19.31 -1.53
CA GLU A 147 2.82 19.17 -1.77
C GLU A 147 2.52 17.94 -2.66
N THR A 148 1.77 17.00 -2.09
CA THR A 148 1.24 15.86 -2.83
C THR A 148 -0.03 16.26 -3.58
N LYS A 149 -0.14 15.85 -4.84
CA LYS A 149 -1.27 16.13 -5.74
C LYS A 149 -1.90 14.85 -6.23
N ASP A 150 -3.21 14.89 -6.51
CA ASP A 150 -3.91 13.77 -7.11
C ASP A 150 -3.38 13.49 -8.52
N PHE A 151 -3.24 12.22 -8.85
CA PHE A 151 -2.79 11.78 -10.16
C PHE A 151 -3.91 11.88 -11.21
N ALA A 152 -5.15 11.63 -10.81
CA ALA A 152 -6.30 11.69 -11.71
C ALA A 152 -6.48 13.09 -12.29
N GLY A 153 -6.45 13.18 -13.63
CA GLY A 153 -6.53 14.45 -14.34
C GLY A 153 -5.26 15.31 -14.28
N ALA A 154 -4.13 14.76 -13.77
CA ALA A 154 -2.87 15.47 -13.73
C ALA A 154 -2.32 15.78 -15.12
N GLU A 155 -1.83 16.98 -15.30
CA GLU A 155 -1.15 17.41 -16.52
C GLU A 155 0.33 17.66 -16.22
N PHE A 156 1.20 16.74 -16.63
CA PHE A 156 2.64 16.86 -16.47
C PHE A 156 3.22 17.64 -17.63
N VAL A 157 3.40 18.96 -17.45
CA VAL A 157 3.84 19.88 -18.50
C VAL A 157 5.25 20.41 -18.24
N LYS A 158 5.63 20.64 -16.98
CA LYS A 158 6.92 21.26 -16.64
C LYS A 158 8.08 20.29 -16.79
N GLU A 159 9.24 20.80 -17.21
CA GLU A 159 10.50 20.04 -17.20
C GLU A 159 10.89 19.67 -15.77
N GLY A 160 11.31 18.43 -15.54
CA GLY A 160 11.71 17.94 -14.21
C GLY A 160 11.20 16.54 -13.92
N ASN A 161 11.34 16.14 -12.68
CA ASN A 161 10.91 14.84 -12.19
C ASN A 161 9.55 14.93 -11.52
N TYR A 162 8.72 13.95 -11.81
CA TYR A 162 7.44 13.70 -11.15
C TYR A 162 7.55 12.37 -10.42
N THR A 163 7.55 12.40 -9.08
CA THR A 163 7.53 11.19 -8.26
C THR A 163 6.08 10.75 -8.08
N ILE A 164 5.73 9.65 -8.70
CA ILE A 164 4.41 9.01 -8.60
C ILE A 164 4.44 8.07 -7.40
N THR A 165 3.48 8.20 -6.51
CA THR A 165 3.34 7.37 -5.30
C THR A 165 2.05 6.58 -5.38
N VAL A 166 2.17 5.28 -5.12
CA VAL A 166 1.05 4.34 -4.96
C VAL A 166 0.78 4.15 -3.48
N THR A 167 -0.48 4.25 -3.09
CA THR A 167 -0.97 3.92 -1.75
C THR A 167 -2.01 2.81 -1.87
N GLY A 168 -1.74 1.66 -1.28
CA GLY A 168 -2.66 0.53 -1.24
C GLY A 168 -3.92 0.84 -0.42
N ILE A 169 -5.06 0.33 -0.88
CA ILE A 169 -6.36 0.42 -0.21
C ILE A 169 -7.04 -0.95 -0.18
N GLY A 170 -8.05 -1.10 0.67
CA GLY A 170 -8.81 -2.34 0.79
C GLY A 170 -7.91 -3.54 1.11
N ASN A 171 -7.88 -4.53 0.22
CA ASN A 171 -7.06 -5.73 0.40
C ASN A 171 -5.54 -5.46 0.46
N TYR A 172 -5.11 -4.29 0.00
CA TYR A 172 -3.71 -3.87 -0.04
C TYR A 172 -3.40 -2.69 0.89
N GLU A 173 -4.28 -2.38 1.84
CA GLU A 173 -4.03 -1.33 2.82
C GLU A 173 -2.67 -1.54 3.51
N GLY A 174 -1.88 -0.45 3.62
CA GLY A 174 -0.50 -0.50 4.10
C GLY A 174 0.55 -0.82 3.03
N SER A 175 0.15 -1.21 1.81
CA SER A 175 1.07 -1.38 0.67
C SER A 175 1.45 -0.02 0.07
N THR A 176 2.69 0.08 -0.40
CA THR A 176 3.21 1.28 -1.05
C THR A 176 4.05 0.93 -2.27
N GLY A 177 4.22 1.90 -3.15
CA GLY A 177 5.12 1.79 -4.30
C GLY A 177 5.41 3.15 -4.89
N LYS A 178 6.49 3.28 -5.67
CA LYS A 178 6.88 4.53 -6.31
C LYS A 178 7.45 4.32 -7.70
N ALA A 179 7.22 5.31 -8.57
CA ALA A 179 7.91 5.44 -9.86
C ALA A 179 8.30 6.90 -10.09
N VAL A 180 9.26 7.13 -10.96
CA VAL A 180 9.64 8.48 -11.39
C VAL A 180 9.38 8.61 -12.87
N PHE A 181 8.66 9.66 -13.24
CA PHE A 181 8.49 10.10 -14.61
C PHE A 181 9.25 11.40 -14.84
N THR A 182 10.05 11.51 -15.91
CA THR A 182 10.91 12.67 -16.16
C THR A 182 10.55 13.37 -17.47
N ILE A 183 10.31 14.67 -17.41
CA ILE A 183 10.24 15.52 -18.61
C ILE A 183 11.58 16.22 -18.78
N SER A 184 12.34 15.87 -19.82
CA SER A 184 13.66 16.41 -20.09
C SER A 184 13.59 17.58 -21.08
N LYS A 185 14.58 18.51 -20.98
CA LYS A 185 14.72 19.63 -21.91
C LYS A 185 14.76 19.16 -23.35
N ASN A 186 14.09 19.89 -24.23
CA ASN A 186 14.27 19.72 -25.65
C ASN A 186 15.53 20.47 -26.08
N ASN A 187 16.68 19.80 -26.09
CA ASN A 187 17.91 20.35 -26.68
C ASN A 187 17.79 20.32 -28.20
N SER A 188 16.82 21.02 -28.75
CA SER A 188 16.94 21.45 -30.14
C SER A 188 18.12 22.45 -30.15
N ALA A 189 19.27 21.98 -30.56
CA ALA A 189 20.37 22.88 -30.92
C ALA A 189 19.76 23.92 -31.87
N SER A 190 19.65 25.17 -31.43
CA SER A 190 19.42 26.29 -32.32
C SER A 190 20.60 26.30 -33.29
N THR A 191 20.43 25.64 -34.43
CA THR A 191 21.21 26.03 -35.60
C THR A 191 20.65 27.37 -35.95
N ASP A 192 21.28 28.41 -35.40
CA ASP A 192 21.12 29.79 -35.87
C ASP A 192 21.63 29.83 -37.33
N PRO A 193 20.75 29.97 -38.34
CA PRO A 193 21.18 29.99 -39.73
C PRO A 193 21.52 31.43 -40.16
N THR A 194 21.89 32.31 -39.25
CA THR A 194 22.22 33.70 -39.57
C THR A 194 23.63 34.08 -39.17
N ASN A 195 24.61 33.46 -39.82
CA ASN A 195 25.84 34.17 -40.13
C ASN A 195 26.10 34.04 -41.64
N PRO A 196 25.61 34.98 -42.48
CA PRO A 196 26.05 35.03 -43.86
C PRO A 196 27.52 35.48 -43.86
N SER A 197 28.38 34.56 -44.27
CA SER A 197 29.77 34.79 -44.64
C SER A 197 29.90 36.07 -45.46
N ASN A 198 30.59 37.06 -44.92
CA ASN A 198 30.98 38.24 -45.60
C ASN A 198 32.17 37.90 -46.54
N PRO A 199 32.01 37.96 -47.89
CA PRO A 199 33.10 37.81 -48.81
C PRO A 199 33.67 39.19 -49.15
N ASN A 200 34.60 39.69 -48.34
CA ASN A 200 35.52 40.69 -48.90
C ASN A 200 36.83 40.63 -48.14
N GLY A 201 37.82 40.25 -48.91
CA GLY A 201 39.20 40.24 -48.53
C GLY A 201 39.73 41.64 -48.30
N ASP A 202 40.67 41.78 -47.38
CA ASP A 202 41.81 42.60 -47.66
C ASP A 202 43.07 42.07 -47.00
N LYS A 203 44.10 42.01 -47.79
CA LYS A 203 45.46 41.60 -47.44
C LYS A 203 46.11 42.72 -46.60
N ASN A 204 46.76 42.43 -45.50
CA ASN A 204 48.08 42.90 -45.31
C ASN A 204 48.89 42.10 -44.29
N VAL A 205 50.07 41.83 -44.76
CA VAL A 205 51.17 41.09 -44.14
C VAL A 205 51.84 41.97 -43.08
N THR A 206 52.25 41.43 -41.98
CA THR A 206 53.63 41.59 -41.48
C THR A 206 53.94 40.54 -40.38
N ASP A 207 54.98 39.80 -40.70
CA ASP A 207 55.78 38.97 -39.82
C ASP A 207 56.23 39.65 -38.52
N LYS A 208 56.20 38.89 -37.42
CA LYS A 208 57.33 38.83 -36.49
C LYS A 208 57.32 37.54 -35.65
N LYS A 209 58.27 36.80 -35.94
CA LYS A 209 59.11 35.75 -35.41
C LYS A 209 59.39 35.81 -33.90
N VAL A 210 59.58 34.57 -33.35
CA VAL A 210 60.45 34.18 -32.19
C VAL A 210 59.73 34.21 -30.85
N SER A 211 59.72 33.15 -30.03
CA SER A 211 60.83 32.23 -29.64
C SER A 211 60.29 31.12 -28.74
N ASN A 212 60.82 29.94 -28.90
CA ASN A 212 60.72 28.80 -28.00
C ASN A 212 61.11 29.18 -26.55
N ASN A 213 60.38 28.68 -25.56
CA ASN A 213 61.04 28.15 -24.38
C ASN A 213 60.26 27.03 -23.75
N THR A 214 60.81 25.86 -23.83
CA THR A 214 60.49 24.68 -23.07
C THR A 214 60.91 24.87 -21.63
N ASN A 215 60.01 24.67 -20.67
CA ASN A 215 60.40 24.21 -19.36
C ASN A 215 59.26 23.43 -18.69
N ASN A 216 59.56 22.20 -18.57
CA ASN A 216 59.08 21.11 -17.77
C ASN A 216 58.81 21.55 -16.31
N VAL A 217 57.57 21.44 -15.83
CA VAL A 217 57.28 21.42 -14.40
C VAL A 217 56.27 20.34 -14.10
N LYS A 218 56.73 19.32 -13.38
CA LYS A 218 56.09 18.20 -12.76
C LYS A 218 54.96 18.62 -11.82
N PRO A 219 53.78 17.98 -11.79
CA PRO A 219 52.75 18.31 -10.83
C PRO A 219 53.12 17.82 -9.42
N VAL A 220 53.16 18.75 -8.50
CA VAL A 220 53.27 18.52 -7.06
C VAL A 220 51.89 18.21 -6.51
N VAL A 221 51.72 16.94 -6.05
CA VAL A 221 50.55 16.51 -5.26
C VAL A 221 50.70 17.13 -3.88
N LYS A 222 49.87 18.10 -3.54
CA LYS A 222 49.67 18.55 -2.17
C LYS A 222 48.56 17.76 -1.51
N ASN A 223 48.92 16.86 -0.59
CA ASN A 223 48.04 16.27 0.39
C ASN A 223 47.41 17.38 1.24
N VAL A 224 46.09 17.57 1.08
CA VAL A 224 45.31 18.36 2.05
C VAL A 224 44.76 17.40 3.09
N VAL A 225 45.31 17.45 4.28
CA VAL A 225 44.81 16.80 5.48
C VAL A 225 43.48 17.44 5.83
N ALA A 226 42.41 16.65 5.74
CA ALA A 226 41.08 17.05 6.20
C ALA A 226 41.07 17.15 7.73
N LYS A 227 40.97 18.37 8.24
CA LYS A 227 40.66 18.62 9.66
C LYS A 227 39.22 18.19 9.96
N ASN A 228 39.10 17.24 10.85
CA ASN A 228 37.87 16.85 11.52
C ASN A 228 37.18 18.06 12.14
N ASN A 229 36.07 18.50 11.61
CA ASN A 229 35.17 19.43 12.27
C ASN A 229 33.97 18.65 12.81
N LYS A 230 34.06 18.30 14.10
CA LYS A 230 32.96 17.76 14.89
C LYS A 230 32.03 18.92 15.20
N ASN A 231 30.96 19.08 14.49
CA ASN A 231 29.70 19.71 14.95
C ASN A 231 28.66 19.59 13.81
N VAL A 232 28.07 18.39 13.72
CA VAL A 232 26.81 18.22 13.01
C VAL A 232 25.76 18.00 14.09
N PRO A 233 24.71 18.81 14.20
CA PRO A 233 23.59 18.54 15.10
C PRO A 233 22.93 17.23 14.67
N LYS A 234 22.85 16.27 15.59
CA LYS A 234 21.98 15.12 15.43
C LYS A 234 20.54 15.60 15.52
N THR A 235 19.89 15.74 14.40
CA THR A 235 18.45 15.90 14.36
C THR A 235 17.80 14.53 14.17
N GLY A 236 17.07 14.11 15.20
CA GLY A 236 15.76 13.58 15.10
C GLY A 236 15.64 12.08 14.97
N ASP A 237 15.38 11.45 16.10
CA ASP A 237 14.74 10.15 16.24
C ASP A 237 13.53 9.98 15.32
N ASN A 238 13.59 8.99 14.42
CA ASN A 238 12.47 8.55 13.60
C ASN A 238 11.47 7.63 14.34
N ALA A 239 11.47 7.67 15.69
CA ALA A 239 10.68 6.74 16.50
C ALA A 239 9.21 7.16 16.76
N ASN A 240 8.78 8.37 16.37
CA ASN A 240 7.47 8.89 16.77
C ASN A 240 6.46 9.17 15.63
N VAL A 241 6.81 8.91 14.37
CA VAL A 241 5.87 9.18 13.25
C VAL A 241 4.75 8.15 13.20
N LEU A 242 5.01 6.90 13.60
CA LEU A 242 3.99 5.84 13.61
C LEU A 242 2.96 6.01 14.74
N LEU A 243 3.29 6.73 15.82
CA LEU A 243 2.37 6.95 16.95
C LEU A 243 1.32 8.03 16.67
N TRP A 244 1.60 8.96 15.77
CA TRP A 244 0.66 10.03 15.41
C TRP A 244 -0.40 9.58 14.40
N ILE A 245 -0.09 8.60 13.56
CA ILE A 245 -1.05 8.04 12.59
C ILE A 245 -2.10 7.18 13.31
N ALA A 246 -1.72 6.46 14.37
CA ALA A 246 -2.67 5.66 15.16
C ALA A 246 -3.66 6.51 15.98
N LEU A 247 -3.31 7.76 16.33
CA LEU A 247 -4.19 8.66 17.10
C LEU A 247 -5.19 9.43 16.23
N ALA A 248 -4.93 9.59 14.92
CA ALA A 248 -5.82 10.29 14.00
C ALA A 248 -7.04 9.43 13.58
N VAL A 249 -6.92 8.10 13.62
CA VAL A 249 -8.01 7.18 13.24
C VAL A 249 -9.05 7.00 14.36
N ILE A 250 -8.69 7.26 15.63
CA ILE A 250 -9.60 7.11 16.78
C ILE A 250 -10.53 8.32 16.97
N SER A 251 -10.21 9.49 16.39
CA SER A 251 -11.01 10.71 16.59
C SER A 251 -12.17 10.91 15.60
N CYS A 252 -12.30 10.12 14.54
CA CYS A 252 -13.40 10.21 13.57
C CYS A 252 -14.58 9.25 13.83
N GLY A 253 -14.50 8.39 14.85
CA GLY A 253 -15.50 7.33 15.11
C GLY A 253 -16.62 7.67 16.12
N VAL A 254 -16.68 8.87 16.69
CA VAL A 254 -17.64 9.18 17.77
C VAL A 254 -18.46 10.46 17.52
N LEU A 255 -19.03 10.62 16.32
CA LEU A 255 -20.02 11.66 16.06
C LEU A 255 -21.09 11.22 15.05
N ALA A 256 -21.76 10.09 15.31
CA ALA A 256 -23.03 9.78 14.67
C ALA A 256 -23.89 8.92 15.61
N GLY A 257 -24.57 9.55 16.57
CA GLY A 257 -25.46 8.85 17.47
C GLY A 257 -26.22 9.73 18.44
N ALA A 258 -26.71 10.89 17.99
CA ALA A 258 -27.72 11.64 18.74
C ALA A 258 -28.99 11.76 17.89
N GLY A 259 -29.74 10.67 17.77
CA GLY A 259 -31.06 10.64 17.20
C GLY A 259 -32.08 11.30 18.17
N VAL A 260 -32.63 12.42 17.75
CA VAL A 260 -33.70 13.15 18.45
C VAL A 260 -35.00 12.32 18.45
N ALA A 261 -35.38 11.86 19.63
CA ALA A 261 -36.69 11.26 19.85
C ALA A 261 -37.75 12.37 19.89
N VAL A 262 -38.49 12.58 18.79
CA VAL A 262 -39.70 13.40 18.78
C VAL A 262 -40.87 12.57 19.32
N ARG A 263 -41.26 12.88 20.52
CA ARG A 263 -42.43 12.35 21.20
C ARG A 263 -43.67 13.05 20.63
N LYS A 264 -44.46 12.38 19.79
CA LYS A 264 -45.84 12.83 19.46
C LYS A 264 -46.78 12.37 20.56
N ARG A 265 -47.35 13.36 21.28
CA ARG A 265 -48.57 13.20 22.05
C ARG A 265 -49.78 13.41 21.11
N LYS A 266 -50.59 12.46 20.97
CA LYS A 266 -52.04 12.30 21.10
C LYS A 266 -52.42 10.98 20.51
#